data_72cc2c5e80f9ca437b5e0c69010b1d80
#
_entry.id   72cc2c5e80f9ca437b5e0c69010b1d80
#
_cell.length_a   1.000
_cell.length_b   1.000
_cell.length_c   1.000
_cell.angle_alpha   90.00
_cell.angle_beta   90.00
_cell.angle_gamma   90.00
#
_symmetry.space_group_name_H-M   'P 1'
#
loop_
_entity.id
_entity.type
_entity.pdbx_description
1 polymer ?
#
loop_
_entity_poly.entity_id
_entity_poly.type
_entity_poly.pdbx_seq_one_letter_code
_entity_poly.pdbx_strand_id
1 'polypeptide(L)'
;VVSINMKSLVDKAGLNDKENKEAQQKLTDAMKSGMNAATFQQVEMIMKDPKKSGIDVSAPLYVFNTETFPTTVIAKVSNEDDLHALLETLEKEKVCQPLASGDGFQFTQMGNQVFMAYTPSVLMLTNYKGTTQLEKIKQDIPALLKQTNENSIVSTAVFKKMQKMGGDIDAM
;
A
#
# COMPACT_ATOMS: atom_id res chain seq x y z
N VAL A 1 -5.79 12.81 7.67
CA VAL A 1 -5.73 11.93 6.49
C VAL A 1 -5.04 12.65 5.36
N VAL A 2 -4.17 11.96 4.64
CA VAL A 2 -3.52 12.47 3.41
C VAL A 2 -3.96 11.56 2.26
N SER A 3 -4.37 12.15 1.14
CA SER A 3 -4.61 11.48 -0.13
C SER A 3 -3.46 11.75 -1.08
N ILE A 4 -2.92 10.73 -1.72
CA ILE A 4 -1.76 10.82 -2.61
C ILE A 4 -2.13 10.22 -3.96
N ASN A 5 -2.12 11.04 -5.01
CA ASN A 5 -2.28 10.58 -6.38
C ASN A 5 -0.94 10.14 -6.97
N MET A 6 -0.61 8.86 -6.78
CA MET A 6 0.67 8.29 -7.22
C MET A 6 0.88 8.41 -8.73
N LYS A 7 -0.17 8.18 -9.53
CA LYS A 7 -0.07 8.30 -10.99
C LYS A 7 0.34 9.70 -11.40
N SER A 8 -0.33 10.72 -10.86
CA SER A 8 -0.01 12.12 -11.17
C SER A 8 1.41 12.51 -10.74
N LEU A 9 1.86 12.03 -9.57
CA LEU A 9 3.22 12.28 -9.10
C LEU A 9 4.28 11.65 -10.01
N VAL A 10 4.08 10.39 -10.41
CA VAL A 10 4.98 9.67 -11.31
C VAL A 10 5.03 10.33 -12.68
N ASP A 11 3.87 10.73 -13.23
CA ASP A 11 3.78 11.41 -14.52
C ASP A 11 4.48 12.80 -14.48
N LYS A 12 4.26 13.59 -13.41
CA LYS A 12 4.92 14.91 -13.23
C LYS A 12 6.41 14.82 -12.95
N ALA A 13 6.85 13.76 -12.28
CA ALA A 13 8.28 13.48 -12.09
C ALA A 13 8.97 13.00 -13.38
N GLY A 14 8.22 12.75 -14.44
CA GLY A 14 8.75 12.23 -15.71
C GLY A 14 9.30 10.81 -15.58
N LEU A 15 8.94 10.06 -14.55
CA LEU A 15 9.45 8.71 -14.34
C LEU A 15 8.94 7.72 -15.40
N ASN A 16 7.81 8.03 -16.05
CA ASN A 16 7.27 7.27 -17.19
C ASN A 16 7.74 7.82 -18.55
N ASP A 17 8.48 8.93 -18.56
CA ASP A 17 8.91 9.56 -19.79
C ASP A 17 10.11 8.81 -20.36
N LYS A 18 9.99 8.36 -21.63
CA LYS A 18 11.04 7.62 -22.34
C LYS A 18 12.33 8.44 -22.51
N GLU A 19 12.24 9.75 -22.42
CA GLU A 19 13.37 10.67 -22.54
C GLU A 19 14.14 10.82 -21.21
N ASN A 20 13.53 10.51 -20.08
CA ASN A 20 14.12 10.67 -18.73
C ASN A 20 14.88 9.42 -18.26
N LYS A 21 15.67 8.83 -19.15
CA LYS A 21 16.42 7.58 -18.89
C LYS A 21 17.39 7.70 -17.70
N GLU A 22 17.97 8.89 -17.51
CA GLU A 22 18.94 9.12 -16.41
C GLU A 22 18.25 9.04 -15.04
N ALA A 23 17.06 9.63 -14.88
CA ALA A 23 16.31 9.56 -13.62
C ALA A 23 15.82 8.13 -13.35
N GLN A 24 15.33 7.43 -14.38
CA GLN A 24 14.94 6.03 -14.29
C GLN A 24 16.13 5.14 -13.89
N GLN A 25 17.30 5.36 -14.48
CA GLN A 25 18.50 4.59 -14.16
C GLN A 25 18.95 4.85 -12.71
N LYS A 26 19.01 6.11 -12.27
CA LYS A 26 19.37 6.47 -10.88
C LYS A 26 18.43 5.84 -9.86
N LEU A 27 17.12 5.85 -10.14
CA LEU A 27 16.12 5.18 -9.29
C LEU A 27 16.35 3.67 -9.25
N THR A 28 16.55 3.06 -10.40
CA THR A 28 16.82 1.62 -10.54
C THR A 28 18.09 1.21 -9.79
N ASP A 29 19.17 1.98 -9.92
CA ASP A 29 20.44 1.70 -9.24
C ASP A 29 20.34 1.86 -7.73
N ALA A 30 19.62 2.89 -7.25
CA ALA A 30 19.35 3.09 -5.83
C ALA A 30 18.54 1.93 -5.23
N MET A 31 17.50 1.47 -5.92
CA MET A 31 16.69 0.32 -5.49
C MET A 31 17.52 -0.97 -5.50
N LYS A 32 18.32 -1.21 -6.54
CA LYS A 32 19.18 -2.38 -6.67
C LYS A 32 20.25 -2.45 -5.57
N SER A 33 20.76 -1.32 -5.13
CA SER A 33 21.74 -1.26 -4.02
C SER A 33 21.12 -1.50 -2.64
N GLY A 34 19.81 -1.23 -2.49
CA GLY A 34 19.07 -1.35 -1.22
C GLY A 34 18.33 -2.69 -1.03
N MET A 35 18.32 -3.56 -2.03
CA MET A 35 17.53 -4.80 -2.03
C MET A 35 18.38 -6.02 -2.43
N ASN A 36 17.96 -7.22 -2.02
CA ASN A 36 18.53 -8.44 -2.59
C ASN A 36 18.05 -8.63 -4.06
N ALA A 37 18.78 -9.47 -4.82
CA ALA A 37 18.53 -9.63 -6.26
C ALA A 37 17.11 -10.14 -6.58
N ALA A 38 16.54 -11.02 -5.76
CA ALA A 38 15.22 -11.58 -6.00
C ALA A 38 14.12 -10.54 -5.72
N THR A 39 14.21 -9.81 -4.60
CA THR A 39 13.30 -8.70 -4.30
C THR A 39 13.37 -7.63 -5.39
N PHE A 40 14.59 -7.30 -5.87
CA PHE A 40 14.75 -6.34 -6.96
C PHE A 40 14.06 -6.80 -8.26
N GLN A 41 14.16 -8.08 -8.63
CA GLN A 41 13.46 -8.61 -9.81
C GLN A 41 11.94 -8.45 -9.72
N GLN A 42 11.33 -8.66 -8.54
CA GLN A 42 9.90 -8.46 -8.33
C GLN A 42 9.52 -6.98 -8.45
N VAL A 43 10.29 -6.10 -7.83
CA VAL A 43 10.08 -4.66 -7.96
C VAL A 43 10.23 -4.20 -9.41
N GLU A 44 11.23 -4.70 -10.15
CA GLU A 44 11.41 -4.40 -11.57
C GLU A 44 10.23 -4.87 -12.44
N MET A 45 9.66 -6.05 -12.16
CA MET A 45 8.46 -6.53 -12.85
C MET A 45 7.26 -5.60 -12.60
N ILE A 46 7.06 -5.18 -11.35
CA ILE A 46 5.99 -4.25 -10.98
C ILE A 46 6.21 -2.87 -11.61
N MET A 47 7.46 -2.38 -11.67
CA MET A 47 7.77 -1.11 -12.34
C MET A 47 7.48 -1.16 -13.84
N LYS A 48 7.74 -2.31 -14.50
CA LYS A 48 7.44 -2.51 -15.93
C LYS A 48 5.93 -2.68 -16.19
N ASP A 49 5.23 -3.34 -15.30
CA ASP A 49 3.79 -3.56 -15.36
C ASP A 49 3.16 -3.46 -13.96
N PRO A 50 2.80 -2.24 -13.53
CA PRO A 50 2.24 -2.02 -12.18
C PRO A 50 0.97 -2.83 -11.88
N LYS A 51 0.24 -3.29 -12.90
CA LYS A 51 -0.95 -4.12 -12.71
C LYS A 51 -0.62 -5.46 -12.08
N LYS A 52 0.58 -5.99 -12.30
CA LYS A 52 1.05 -7.24 -11.69
C LYS A 52 1.27 -7.17 -10.17
N SER A 53 1.19 -5.99 -9.57
CA SER A 53 1.16 -5.87 -8.12
C SER A 53 -0.19 -6.25 -7.51
N GLY A 54 -1.25 -6.33 -8.32
CA GLY A 54 -2.62 -6.45 -7.85
C GLY A 54 -3.19 -5.18 -7.23
N ILE A 55 -2.43 -4.07 -7.23
CA ILE A 55 -2.82 -2.77 -6.66
C ILE A 55 -3.28 -1.83 -7.78
N ASP A 56 -4.36 -1.10 -7.55
CA ASP A 56 -4.83 -0.06 -8.46
C ASP A 56 -4.00 1.22 -8.29
N VAL A 57 -2.90 1.32 -9.03
CA VAL A 57 -2.00 2.49 -8.99
C VAL A 57 -2.62 3.75 -9.57
N SER A 58 -3.79 3.65 -10.23
CA SER A 58 -4.54 4.82 -10.71
C SER A 58 -5.46 5.41 -9.63
N ALA A 59 -5.79 4.64 -8.61
CA ALA A 59 -6.52 5.11 -7.44
C ALA A 59 -5.58 5.82 -6.46
N PRO A 60 -6.07 6.80 -5.68
CA PRO A 60 -5.26 7.44 -4.67
C PRO A 60 -4.88 6.48 -3.53
N LEU A 61 -3.69 6.65 -2.99
CA LEU A 61 -3.32 6.10 -1.69
C LEU A 61 -3.82 7.02 -0.59
N TYR A 62 -4.29 6.45 0.50
CA TYR A 62 -4.67 7.19 1.69
C TYR A 62 -3.72 6.88 2.83
N VAL A 63 -3.18 7.92 3.45
CA VAL A 63 -2.30 7.79 4.62
C VAL A 63 -3.00 8.45 5.81
N PHE A 64 -3.06 7.75 6.92
CA PHE A 64 -3.63 8.28 8.16
C PHE A 64 -2.89 7.74 9.39
N ASN A 65 -3.19 8.33 10.53
CA ASN A 65 -2.67 7.92 11.82
C ASN A 65 -3.81 7.97 12.85
N THR A 66 -3.92 6.91 13.64
CA THR A 66 -4.79 6.84 14.81
C THR A 66 -4.00 6.21 15.97
N GLU A 67 -4.61 6.17 17.15
CA GLU A 67 -4.00 5.52 18.30
C GLU A 67 -3.75 4.02 18.05
N THR A 68 -4.72 3.32 17.45
CA THR A 68 -4.60 1.88 17.14
C THR A 68 -3.75 1.62 15.89
N PHE A 69 -3.91 2.45 14.85
CA PHE A 69 -3.28 2.29 13.55
C PHE A 69 -2.29 3.44 13.29
N PRO A 70 -1.07 3.40 13.84
CA PRO A 70 -0.07 4.42 13.58
C PRO A 70 0.46 4.27 12.15
N THR A 71 0.70 5.39 11.48
CA THR A 71 1.21 5.49 10.11
C THR A 71 0.67 4.38 9.20
N THR A 72 -0.60 4.50 8.88
CA THR A 72 -1.31 3.49 8.08
C THR A 72 -1.50 3.99 6.66
N VAL A 73 -1.20 3.12 5.71
CA VAL A 73 -1.43 3.33 4.28
C VAL A 73 -2.53 2.39 3.81
N ILE A 74 -3.49 2.93 3.08
CA ILE A 74 -4.54 2.14 2.39
C ILE A 74 -4.40 2.35 0.89
N ALA A 75 -4.45 1.24 0.15
CA ALA A 75 -4.48 1.19 -1.30
C ALA A 75 -5.68 0.37 -1.78
N LYS A 76 -6.19 0.69 -2.97
CA LYS A 76 -7.22 -0.10 -3.63
C LYS A 76 -6.57 -1.33 -4.29
N VAL A 77 -7.16 -2.50 -4.08
CA VAL A 77 -6.80 -3.73 -4.79
C VAL A 77 -7.56 -3.76 -6.12
N SER A 78 -6.86 -4.04 -7.20
CA SER A 78 -7.42 -4.21 -8.55
C SER A 78 -7.57 -5.68 -8.95
N ASN A 79 -6.69 -6.53 -8.40
CA ASN A 79 -6.69 -7.98 -8.64
C ASN A 79 -6.13 -8.70 -7.40
N GLU A 80 -6.97 -9.46 -6.71
CA GLU A 80 -6.58 -10.18 -5.50
C GLU A 80 -5.59 -11.31 -5.81
N ASP A 81 -5.76 -12.04 -6.91
CA ASP A 81 -4.90 -13.15 -7.27
C ASP A 81 -3.46 -12.68 -7.57
N ASP A 82 -3.31 -11.56 -8.28
CA ASP A 82 -2.00 -10.96 -8.55
C ASP A 82 -1.33 -10.49 -7.26
N LEU A 83 -2.09 -9.86 -6.34
CA LEU A 83 -1.58 -9.44 -5.04
C LEU A 83 -1.16 -10.64 -4.19
N HIS A 84 -1.97 -11.69 -4.18
CA HIS A 84 -1.68 -12.93 -3.46
C HIS A 84 -0.38 -13.57 -4.00
N ALA A 85 -0.26 -13.73 -5.31
CA ALA A 85 0.93 -14.30 -5.97
C ALA A 85 2.20 -13.47 -5.68
N LEU A 86 2.08 -12.14 -5.64
CA LEU A 86 3.18 -11.25 -5.24
C LEU A 86 3.60 -11.54 -3.78
N LEU A 87 2.64 -11.63 -2.86
CA LEU A 87 2.92 -11.87 -1.44
C LEU A 87 3.51 -13.26 -1.20
N GLU A 88 3.03 -14.31 -1.89
CA GLU A 88 3.66 -15.63 -1.85
C GLU A 88 5.13 -15.60 -2.32
N THR A 89 5.43 -14.78 -3.33
CA THR A 89 6.79 -14.61 -3.80
C THR A 89 7.65 -13.93 -2.73
N LEU A 90 7.14 -12.86 -2.10
CA LEU A 90 7.83 -12.17 -1.00
C LEU A 90 8.02 -13.07 0.23
N GLU A 91 7.08 -13.98 0.50
CA GLU A 91 7.22 -15.00 1.54
C GLU A 91 8.37 -15.97 1.22
N LYS A 92 8.42 -16.53 0.00
CA LYS A 92 9.51 -17.41 -0.45
C LYS A 92 10.88 -16.75 -0.33
N GLU A 93 10.95 -15.45 -0.59
CA GLU A 93 12.16 -14.62 -0.46
C GLU A 93 12.41 -14.15 1.00
N LYS A 94 11.58 -14.55 1.96
CA LYS A 94 11.67 -14.19 3.38
C LYS A 94 11.58 -12.67 3.65
N VAL A 95 10.94 -11.93 2.77
CA VAL A 95 10.64 -10.50 2.94
C VAL A 95 9.48 -10.31 3.90
N CYS A 96 8.51 -11.23 3.87
CA CYS A 96 7.40 -11.28 4.81
C CYS A 96 7.26 -12.67 5.46
N GLN A 97 6.48 -12.72 6.53
CA GLN A 97 6.08 -13.97 7.18
C GLN A 97 5.05 -14.73 6.32
N PRO A 98 4.80 -16.02 6.58
CA PRO A 98 3.73 -16.75 5.93
C PRO A 98 2.39 -16.01 6.01
N LEU A 99 1.64 -16.06 4.91
CA LEU A 99 0.28 -15.53 4.86
C LEU A 99 -0.62 -16.30 5.84
N ALA A 100 -1.42 -15.56 6.58
CA ALA A 100 -2.41 -16.09 7.51
C ALA A 100 -3.78 -15.47 7.24
N SER A 101 -4.85 -16.22 7.60
CA SER A 101 -6.21 -15.78 7.42
C SER A 101 -6.79 -15.19 8.72
N GLY A 102 -7.47 -14.07 8.61
CA GLY A 102 -8.30 -13.46 9.64
C GLY A 102 -9.79 -13.58 9.31
N ASP A 103 -10.64 -12.85 10.05
CA ASP A 103 -12.09 -12.79 9.79
C ASP A 103 -12.39 -11.90 8.58
N GLY A 104 -12.37 -12.51 7.40
CA GLY A 104 -12.67 -11.83 6.13
C GLY A 104 -11.49 -11.06 5.53
N PHE A 105 -10.25 -11.33 5.93
CA PHE A 105 -9.04 -10.76 5.36
C PHE A 105 -7.86 -11.73 5.43
N GLN A 106 -6.87 -11.51 4.59
CA GLN A 106 -5.55 -12.17 4.67
C GLN A 106 -4.55 -11.19 5.28
N PHE A 107 -3.54 -11.71 5.97
CA PHE A 107 -2.52 -10.83 6.55
C PHE A 107 -1.15 -11.50 6.61
N THR A 108 -0.12 -10.65 6.70
CA THR A 108 1.27 -11.05 6.98
C THR A 108 2.00 -9.94 7.74
N GLN A 109 3.22 -10.22 8.16
CA GLN A 109 4.12 -9.25 8.78
C GLN A 109 5.36 -9.11 7.93
N MET A 110 5.79 -7.87 7.68
CA MET A 110 7.03 -7.55 6.96
C MET A 110 8.05 -7.00 7.94
N GLY A 111 9.19 -7.68 8.03
CA GLY A 111 10.18 -7.36 9.06
C GLY A 111 9.56 -7.47 10.47
N ASN A 112 9.99 -6.57 11.37
CA ASN A 112 9.58 -6.62 12.79
C ASN A 112 8.55 -5.53 13.17
N GLN A 113 8.09 -4.71 12.22
CA GLN A 113 7.33 -3.49 12.54
C GLN A 113 6.21 -3.14 11.56
N VAL A 114 6.02 -3.90 10.49
CA VAL A 114 4.97 -3.64 9.51
C VAL A 114 4.00 -4.80 9.48
N PHE A 115 2.74 -4.50 9.72
CA PHE A 115 1.62 -5.41 9.55
C PHE A 115 0.91 -5.06 8.25
N MET A 116 0.69 -6.06 7.41
CA MET A 116 -0.04 -5.94 6.16
C MET A 116 -1.30 -6.78 6.24
N ALA A 117 -2.43 -6.23 5.82
CA ALA A 117 -3.68 -6.96 5.67
C ALA A 117 -4.35 -6.59 4.36
N TYR A 118 -5.06 -7.53 3.73
CA TYR A 118 -5.79 -7.24 2.51
C TYR A 118 -7.09 -8.04 2.40
N THR A 119 -7.98 -7.49 1.60
CA THR A 119 -9.23 -8.10 1.12
C THR A 119 -9.22 -8.03 -0.42
N PRO A 120 -10.22 -8.60 -1.12
CA PRO A 120 -10.34 -8.45 -2.58
C PRO A 120 -10.38 -6.99 -3.09
N SER A 121 -10.64 -6.02 -2.21
CA SER A 121 -10.81 -4.61 -2.61
C SER A 121 -9.83 -3.63 -1.96
N VAL A 122 -9.21 -4.00 -0.85
CA VAL A 122 -8.39 -3.07 -0.05
C VAL A 122 -7.13 -3.76 0.44
N LEU A 123 -6.00 -3.08 0.29
CA LEU A 123 -4.72 -3.38 0.93
C LEU A 123 -4.44 -2.33 2.01
N MET A 124 -4.05 -2.77 3.19
CA MET A 124 -3.65 -1.92 4.30
C MET A 124 -2.25 -2.31 4.77
N LEU A 125 -1.39 -1.32 4.98
CA LEU A 125 -0.12 -1.46 5.67
C LEU A 125 -0.13 -0.53 6.88
N THR A 126 0.28 -1.03 8.02
CA THR A 126 0.40 -0.21 9.25
C THR A 126 1.64 -0.60 10.03
N ASN A 127 2.29 0.40 10.64
CA ASN A 127 3.38 0.15 11.56
C ASN A 127 2.83 -0.31 12.92
N TYR A 128 3.63 -1.06 13.66
CA TYR A 128 3.33 -1.41 15.05
C TYR A 128 4.59 -1.44 15.92
N LYS A 129 4.41 -1.28 17.22
CA LYS A 129 5.47 -1.36 18.23
C LYS A 129 5.11 -2.43 19.26
N GLY A 130 5.78 -3.58 19.15
CA GLY A 130 5.60 -4.69 20.09
C GLY A 130 4.29 -5.46 19.90
N THR A 131 4.20 -6.58 20.62
CA THR A 131 3.12 -7.56 20.47
C THR A 131 1.76 -7.04 20.92
N THR A 132 1.69 -6.24 21.98
CA THR A 132 0.42 -5.69 22.49
C THR A 132 -0.31 -4.85 21.43
N GLN A 133 0.43 -3.98 20.73
CA GLN A 133 -0.15 -3.17 19.67
C GLN A 133 -0.54 -4.01 18.46
N LEU A 134 0.27 -5.01 18.11
CA LEU A 134 -0.04 -5.94 17.02
C LEU A 134 -1.34 -6.70 17.27
N GLU A 135 -1.55 -7.22 18.48
CA GLU A 135 -2.79 -7.91 18.82
C GLU A 135 -4.00 -6.98 18.78
N LYS A 136 -3.85 -5.73 19.24
CA LYS A 136 -4.91 -4.72 19.14
C LYS A 136 -5.25 -4.41 17.66
N ILE A 137 -4.25 -4.26 16.81
CA ILE A 137 -4.44 -4.08 15.35
C ILE A 137 -5.26 -5.25 14.77
N LYS A 138 -4.88 -6.49 15.08
CA LYS A 138 -5.61 -7.68 14.59
C LYS A 138 -7.07 -7.72 15.06
N GLN A 139 -7.35 -7.26 16.27
CA GLN A 139 -8.72 -7.17 16.81
C GLN A 139 -9.56 -6.09 16.12
N ASP A 140 -8.96 -4.94 15.81
CA ASP A 140 -9.68 -3.76 15.32
C ASP A 140 -9.80 -3.74 13.78
N ILE A 141 -8.95 -4.50 13.06
CA ILE A 141 -8.96 -4.57 11.58
C ILE A 141 -10.32 -4.96 10.99
N PRO A 142 -11.05 -5.98 11.48
CA PRO A 142 -12.33 -6.34 10.90
C PRO A 142 -13.33 -5.18 10.92
N ALA A 143 -13.34 -4.39 11.96
CA ALA A 143 -14.21 -3.21 12.07
C ALA A 143 -13.79 -2.12 11.06
N LEU A 144 -12.47 -1.92 10.86
CA LEU A 144 -11.96 -0.96 9.88
C LEU A 144 -12.30 -1.38 8.44
N LEU A 145 -12.09 -2.65 8.09
CA LEU A 145 -12.33 -3.18 6.74
C LEU A 145 -13.82 -3.32 6.39
N LYS A 146 -14.70 -3.44 7.40
CA LYS A 146 -16.17 -3.49 7.23
C LYS A 146 -16.82 -2.10 7.20
N GLN A 147 -16.04 -1.01 7.21
CA GLN A 147 -16.62 0.34 7.12
C GLN A 147 -17.30 0.55 5.77
N THR A 148 -18.47 1.18 5.81
CA THR A 148 -19.21 1.62 4.64
C THR A 148 -19.00 3.11 4.39
N ASN A 149 -19.43 3.61 3.23
CA ASN A 149 -19.39 5.05 2.95
C ASN A 149 -20.14 5.89 4.00
N GLU A 150 -21.16 5.35 4.65
CA GLU A 150 -21.98 6.06 5.61
C GLU A 150 -21.31 6.25 6.98
N ASN A 151 -20.52 5.26 7.41
CA ASN A 151 -19.85 5.27 8.72
C ASN A 151 -18.34 5.50 8.63
N SER A 152 -17.84 5.91 7.48
CA SER A 152 -16.42 6.20 7.25
C SER A 152 -16.19 7.71 7.07
N ILE A 153 -14.92 8.09 7.05
CA ILE A 153 -14.49 9.47 6.84
C ILE A 153 -15.01 10.06 5.52
N VAL A 154 -15.27 9.24 4.50
CA VAL A 154 -15.75 9.70 3.18
C VAL A 154 -17.14 10.35 3.24
N SER A 155 -17.93 10.07 4.28
CA SER A 155 -19.23 10.73 4.51
C SER A 155 -19.09 12.17 4.96
N THR A 156 -17.94 12.56 5.51
CA THR A 156 -17.73 13.88 6.12
C THR A 156 -17.63 14.99 5.09
N ALA A 157 -18.15 16.19 5.44
CA ALA A 157 -18.06 17.35 4.58
C ALA A 157 -16.60 17.76 4.29
N VAL A 158 -15.70 17.56 5.27
CA VAL A 158 -14.27 17.87 5.14
C VAL A 158 -13.61 16.97 4.09
N PHE A 159 -13.85 15.66 4.13
CA PHE A 159 -13.31 14.72 3.14
C PHE A 159 -13.85 15.00 1.72
N LYS A 160 -15.16 15.29 1.61
CA LYS A 160 -15.78 15.68 0.33
C LYS A 160 -15.19 16.95 -0.25
N LYS A 161 -14.80 17.90 0.63
CA LYS A 161 -14.10 19.13 0.21
C LYS A 161 -12.69 18.80 -0.27
N MET A 162 -11.95 17.98 0.45
CA MET A 162 -10.60 17.52 0.08
C MET A 162 -10.59 16.86 -1.31
N GLN A 163 -11.53 15.94 -1.57
CA GLN A 163 -11.64 15.28 -2.88
C GLN A 163 -11.88 16.25 -4.06
N LYS A 164 -12.50 17.41 -3.80
CA LYS A 164 -12.74 18.45 -4.83
C LYS A 164 -11.52 19.32 -5.11
N MET A 165 -10.48 19.27 -4.27
CA MET A 165 -9.29 20.10 -4.45
C MET A 165 -8.44 19.62 -5.64
N GLY A 166 -8.47 18.32 -5.94
CA GLY A 166 -7.87 17.75 -7.15
C GLY A 166 -6.35 17.87 -7.21
N GLY A 167 -5.68 17.96 -6.05
CA GLY A 167 -4.23 17.99 -5.94
C GLY A 167 -3.58 16.61 -6.12
N ASP A 168 -2.26 16.61 -6.26
CA ASP A 168 -1.49 15.35 -6.24
C ASP A 168 -1.35 14.80 -4.81
N ILE A 169 -1.35 15.72 -3.85
CA ILE A 169 -1.35 15.43 -2.42
C ILE A 169 -2.36 16.37 -1.77
N ASP A 170 -3.41 15.81 -1.22
CA ASP A 170 -4.42 16.53 -0.46
C ASP A 170 -4.38 16.07 1.00
N ALA A 171 -4.39 17.02 1.94
CA ALA A 171 -4.32 16.75 3.38
C ALA A 171 -5.45 17.42 4.16
N MET A 172 -5.90 16.79 5.25
CA MET A 172 -6.83 17.36 6.22
C MET A 172 -6.49 16.88 7.65
#